data_b3b2a9995638537a6f92f215e985f30f
#
_entry.id   b3b2a9995638537a6f92f215e985f30f
#
_cell.length_a   1.000
_cell.length_b   1.000
_cell.length_c   1.000
_cell.angle_alpha   90.00
_cell.angle_beta   90.00
_cell.angle_gamma   90.00
#
_symmetry.space_group_name_H-M   'P 1'
#
loop_
_entity.id
_entity.type
_entity.pdbx_description
1 polymer ?
#
loop_
_entity_poly.entity_id
_entity_poly.type
_entity_poly.pdbx_seq_one_letter_code
_entity_poly.pdbx_strand_id
1 'polypeptide(L)'
;MRLWILLTLLILSTYSFSQIRITDVGDGWKGKVEQALDTIQKYDKEKYYLIMETCKVVAFWNGGFATTESDSIITIPTKEMNNGNIYNIAAILVHESLHLYFLTTNFKLIPNVEEVIAYQHELEFLKKVPCVDEWLIENAKNKIKFYSKP
;
A
#
# COMPACT_ATOMS: atom_id res chain seq x y z
N MET A 1 -31.63 29.69 19.76
CA MET A 1 -31.16 28.32 19.93
C MET A 1 -31.25 27.47 18.64
N ARG A 2 -31.21 28.06 17.45
CA ARG A 2 -31.30 27.31 16.15
C ARG A 2 -30.12 27.54 15.20
N LEU A 3 -29.13 28.35 15.58
CA LEU A 3 -28.00 28.70 14.72
C LEU A 3 -26.76 27.81 14.92
N TRP A 4 -26.70 27.05 16.00
CA TRP A 4 -25.55 26.18 16.32
C TRP A 4 -25.60 24.79 15.66
N ILE A 5 -26.78 24.37 15.20
CA ILE A 5 -26.98 23.07 14.56
C ILE A 5 -26.52 23.08 13.08
N LEU A 6 -26.55 24.26 12.45
CA LEU A 6 -26.11 24.40 11.05
C LEU A 6 -24.59 24.45 10.87
N LEU A 7 -23.84 24.85 11.91
CA LEU A 7 -22.37 24.91 11.82
C LEU A 7 -21.71 23.52 11.99
N THR A 8 -22.34 22.59 12.71
CA THR A 8 -21.83 21.24 12.88
C THR A 8 -22.07 20.34 11.67
N LEU A 9 -23.03 20.65 10.81
CA LEU A 9 -23.29 19.91 9.58
C LEU A 9 -22.36 20.29 8.41
N LEU A 10 -21.70 21.44 8.50
CA LEU A 10 -20.78 21.90 7.45
C LEU A 10 -19.34 21.37 7.60
N ILE A 11 -19.00 20.78 8.74
CA ILE A 11 -17.67 20.19 8.99
C ILE A 11 -17.61 18.72 8.57
N LEU A 12 -18.74 18.11 8.25
CA LEU A 12 -18.82 16.75 7.66
C LEU A 12 -18.64 16.75 6.14
N SER A 13 -18.30 17.89 5.54
CA SER A 13 -18.09 17.99 4.11
C SER A 13 -16.70 17.51 3.72
N THR A 14 -16.69 16.34 3.13
CA THR A 14 -15.79 15.95 2.04
C THR A 14 -14.32 15.72 2.42
N TYR A 15 -14.02 14.73 3.24
CA TYR A 15 -12.87 13.90 2.88
C TYR A 15 -13.28 13.11 1.62
N SER A 16 -13.23 13.77 0.49
CA SER A 16 -13.19 13.10 -0.81
C SER A 16 -11.83 12.40 -0.86
N PHE A 17 -11.77 11.15 -0.42
CA PHE A 17 -10.61 10.34 -0.70
C PHE A 17 -10.45 10.35 -2.22
N SER A 18 -9.36 10.90 -2.70
CA SER A 18 -9.00 10.87 -4.11
C SER A 18 -8.99 9.39 -4.52
N GLN A 19 -9.87 9.03 -5.45
CA GLN A 19 -9.89 7.66 -5.95
C GLN A 19 -8.55 7.36 -6.60
N ILE A 20 -7.88 6.27 -6.15
CA ILE A 20 -6.62 5.83 -6.74
C ILE A 20 -6.89 5.47 -8.20
N ARG A 21 -6.14 6.10 -9.12
CA ARG A 21 -6.17 5.73 -10.53
C ARG A 21 -5.33 4.49 -10.76
N ILE A 22 -5.95 3.40 -11.17
CA ILE A 22 -5.27 2.18 -11.57
C ILE A 22 -5.17 2.19 -13.08
N THR A 23 -3.95 2.07 -13.63
CA THR A 23 -3.75 2.00 -15.09
C THR A 23 -4.34 0.70 -15.60
N ASP A 24 -5.28 0.80 -16.53
CA ASP A 24 -5.89 -0.38 -17.14
C ASP A 24 -5.05 -0.83 -18.34
N VAL A 25 -4.57 -2.05 -18.29
CA VAL A 25 -3.80 -2.68 -19.38
C VAL A 25 -4.56 -3.85 -20.03
N GLY A 26 -5.84 -3.98 -19.72
CA GLY A 26 -6.74 -4.96 -20.37
C GLY A 26 -6.67 -6.38 -19.85
N ASP A 27 -5.81 -6.70 -18.87
CA ASP A 27 -5.59 -8.06 -18.37
C ASP A 27 -6.30 -8.38 -17.05
N GLY A 28 -7.30 -7.58 -16.67
CA GLY A 28 -8.03 -7.76 -15.40
C GLY A 28 -7.20 -7.36 -14.15
N TRP A 29 -6.05 -6.75 -14.34
CA TRP A 29 -5.16 -6.36 -13.22
C TRP A 29 -5.77 -5.28 -12.34
N LYS A 30 -6.54 -4.38 -12.92
CA LYS A 30 -7.32 -3.41 -12.16
C LYS A 30 -8.16 -4.09 -11.09
N GLY A 31 -8.94 -5.11 -11.46
CA GLY A 31 -9.77 -5.85 -10.51
C GLY A 31 -8.97 -6.56 -9.41
N LYS A 32 -7.75 -7.03 -9.71
CA LYS A 32 -6.86 -7.61 -8.69
C LYS A 32 -6.36 -6.56 -7.70
N VAL A 33 -6.00 -5.37 -8.17
CA VAL A 33 -5.59 -4.26 -7.29
C VAL A 33 -6.77 -3.80 -6.42
N GLU A 34 -7.96 -3.69 -6.99
CA GLU A 34 -9.18 -3.36 -6.23
C GLU A 34 -9.46 -4.38 -5.14
N GLN A 35 -9.39 -5.69 -5.44
CA GLN A 35 -9.51 -6.75 -4.43
C GLN A 35 -8.43 -6.71 -3.36
N ALA A 36 -7.19 -6.33 -3.72
CA ALA A 36 -6.11 -6.15 -2.76
C ALA A 36 -6.40 -4.96 -1.82
N LEU A 37 -6.86 -3.83 -2.35
CA LEU A 37 -7.28 -2.66 -1.56
C LEU A 37 -8.44 -3.00 -0.63
N ASP A 38 -9.46 -3.73 -1.10
CA ASP A 38 -10.57 -4.21 -0.26
C ASP A 38 -10.07 -5.11 0.88
N THR A 39 -9.09 -5.95 0.58
CA THR A 39 -8.46 -6.82 1.59
C THR A 39 -7.76 -5.98 2.66
N ILE A 40 -6.98 -4.98 2.25
CA ILE A 40 -6.30 -4.09 3.19
C ILE A 40 -7.33 -3.31 4.02
N GLN A 41 -8.36 -2.75 3.40
CA GLN A 41 -9.42 -2.02 4.09
C GLN A 41 -10.13 -2.87 5.14
N LYS A 42 -10.37 -4.15 4.82
CA LYS A 42 -11.05 -5.09 5.71
C LYS A 42 -10.22 -5.45 6.94
N TYR A 43 -8.92 -5.68 6.78
CA TYR A 43 -8.08 -6.24 7.84
C TYR A 43 -7.14 -5.23 8.50
N ASP A 44 -6.83 -4.11 7.83
CA ASP A 44 -5.96 -3.07 8.36
C ASP A 44 -6.33 -1.68 7.82
N LYS A 45 -7.31 -1.05 8.46
CA LYS A 45 -7.81 0.26 8.03
C LYS A 45 -6.74 1.36 8.08
N GLU A 46 -5.80 1.28 9.02
CA GLU A 46 -4.75 2.30 9.14
C GLU A 46 -3.85 2.28 7.90
N LYS A 47 -3.43 1.09 7.47
CA LYS A 47 -2.63 0.91 6.27
C LYS A 47 -3.41 1.27 5.00
N TYR A 48 -4.71 0.94 4.95
CA TYR A 48 -5.58 1.39 3.87
C TYR A 48 -5.62 2.92 3.76
N TYR A 49 -5.80 3.62 4.87
CA TYR A 49 -5.82 5.09 4.85
C TYR A 49 -4.49 5.68 4.45
N LEU A 50 -3.36 5.10 4.88
CA LEU A 50 -2.04 5.51 4.45
C LEU A 50 -1.89 5.42 2.93
N ILE A 51 -2.33 4.31 2.32
CA ILE A 51 -2.31 4.13 0.86
C ILE A 51 -3.18 5.19 0.18
N MET A 52 -4.41 5.39 0.65
CA MET A 52 -5.34 6.37 0.06
C MET A 52 -4.84 7.81 0.18
N GLU A 53 -4.06 8.12 1.18
CA GLU A 53 -3.47 9.44 1.39
C GLU A 53 -2.24 9.66 0.51
N THR A 54 -1.38 8.66 0.37
CA THR A 54 -0.07 8.78 -0.27
C THR A 54 -0.06 8.39 -1.73
N CYS A 55 -0.83 7.37 -2.13
CA CYS A 55 -0.86 6.82 -3.48
C CYS A 55 -1.98 7.44 -4.32
N LYS A 56 -1.64 8.01 -5.47
CA LYS A 56 -2.60 8.53 -6.45
C LYS A 56 -2.75 7.63 -7.67
N VAL A 57 -1.72 6.86 -7.98
CA VAL A 57 -1.67 6.02 -9.18
C VAL A 57 -1.03 4.68 -8.84
N VAL A 58 -1.66 3.60 -9.28
CA VAL A 58 -1.02 2.28 -9.39
C VAL A 58 -0.79 2.00 -10.87
N ALA A 59 0.47 1.79 -11.23
CA ALA A 59 0.92 1.48 -12.57
C ALA A 59 1.60 0.11 -12.61
N PHE A 60 1.82 -0.40 -13.82
CA PHE A 60 2.45 -1.70 -14.04
C PHE A 60 3.64 -1.55 -14.97
N TRP A 61 4.67 -2.33 -14.71
CA TRP A 61 5.88 -2.30 -15.53
C TRP A 61 6.53 -3.69 -15.67
N ASN A 62 7.34 -3.83 -16.68
CA ASN A 62 8.02 -5.11 -16.95
C ASN A 62 9.39 -5.15 -16.25
N GLY A 63 9.41 -4.94 -14.95
CA GLY A 63 10.60 -4.94 -14.11
C GLY A 63 10.65 -6.09 -13.12
N GLY A 64 11.72 -6.13 -12.34
CA GLY A 64 12.01 -7.20 -11.40
C GLY A 64 11.40 -7.05 -10.00
N PHE A 65 11.05 -5.84 -9.59
CA PHE A 65 10.57 -5.49 -8.24
C PHE A 65 9.57 -4.34 -8.30
N ALA A 66 8.74 -4.23 -7.28
CA ALA A 66 7.87 -3.06 -7.10
C ALA A 66 8.71 -1.85 -6.72
N THR A 67 8.23 -0.67 -7.01
CA THR A 67 8.93 0.57 -6.68
C THR A 67 7.95 1.72 -6.53
N THR A 68 8.33 2.68 -5.72
CA THR A 68 7.68 3.98 -5.64
C THR A 68 8.42 4.97 -6.53
N GLU A 69 7.66 5.78 -7.25
CA GLU A 69 8.19 6.89 -8.01
C GLU A 69 7.72 8.20 -7.38
N SER A 70 8.45 9.29 -7.65
CA SER A 70 8.00 10.63 -7.30
C SER A 70 6.55 10.82 -7.75
N ASP A 71 5.80 11.67 -7.06
CA ASP A 71 4.43 12.01 -7.42
C ASP A 71 3.34 10.98 -7.06
N SER A 72 3.58 10.20 -6.01
CA SER A 72 2.55 9.31 -5.45
C SER A 72 2.15 8.13 -6.36
N ILE A 73 3.12 7.56 -7.06
CA ILE A 73 2.94 6.41 -7.94
C ILE A 73 3.56 5.16 -7.32
N ILE A 74 2.79 4.09 -7.26
CA ILE A 74 3.29 2.73 -7.00
C ILE A 74 3.32 1.97 -8.31
N THR A 75 4.47 1.41 -8.67
CA THR A 75 4.60 0.54 -9.84
C THR A 75 4.76 -0.91 -9.41
N ILE A 76 3.92 -1.79 -9.95
CA ILE A 76 3.91 -3.22 -9.64
C ILE A 76 4.44 -4.00 -10.86
N PRO A 77 5.40 -4.94 -10.67
CA PRO A 77 5.86 -5.79 -11.75
C PRO A 77 4.73 -6.64 -12.34
N THR A 78 4.69 -6.73 -13.67
CA THR A 78 3.67 -7.53 -14.38
C THR A 78 3.70 -9.01 -13.98
N LYS A 79 4.86 -9.55 -13.62
CA LYS A 79 5.01 -10.93 -13.11
C LYS A 79 4.21 -11.17 -11.84
N GLU A 80 4.13 -10.18 -10.93
CA GLU A 80 3.36 -10.30 -9.68
C GLU A 80 1.87 -10.28 -9.96
N MET A 81 1.44 -9.49 -10.95
CA MET A 81 0.06 -9.44 -11.40
C MET A 81 -0.36 -10.75 -12.07
N ASN A 82 0.53 -11.37 -12.86
CA ASN A 82 0.26 -12.64 -13.54
C ASN A 82 0.13 -13.81 -12.56
N ASN A 83 0.91 -13.82 -11.47
CA ASN A 83 0.79 -14.83 -10.41
C ASN A 83 -0.55 -14.78 -9.69
N GLY A 84 -1.25 -13.65 -9.73
CA GLY A 84 -2.65 -13.51 -9.31
C GLY A 84 -2.91 -13.61 -7.81
N ASN A 85 -1.88 -13.67 -6.96
CA ASN A 85 -2.04 -13.75 -5.52
C ASN A 85 -2.41 -12.37 -4.95
N ILE A 86 -3.67 -12.22 -4.55
CA ILE A 86 -4.22 -10.95 -4.03
C ILE A 86 -3.51 -10.52 -2.74
N TYR A 87 -3.11 -11.45 -1.88
CA TYR A 87 -2.40 -11.13 -0.64
C TYR A 87 -0.99 -10.61 -0.92
N ASN A 88 -0.32 -11.14 -1.96
CA ASN A 88 0.97 -10.62 -2.40
C ASN A 88 0.84 -9.19 -2.97
N ILE A 89 -0.18 -8.93 -3.79
CA ILE A 89 -0.45 -7.58 -4.31
C ILE A 89 -0.75 -6.62 -3.15
N ALA A 90 -1.55 -7.04 -2.17
CA ALA A 90 -1.86 -6.26 -0.99
C ALA A 90 -0.60 -5.96 -0.15
N ALA A 91 0.26 -6.95 0.06
CA ALA A 91 1.53 -6.81 0.74
C ALA A 91 2.45 -5.78 0.05
N ILE A 92 2.56 -5.85 -1.28
CA ILE A 92 3.31 -4.88 -2.09
C ILE A 92 2.74 -3.47 -1.90
N LEU A 93 1.41 -3.29 -1.99
CA LEU A 93 0.80 -1.96 -1.82
C LEU A 93 1.07 -1.38 -0.43
N VAL A 94 1.01 -2.22 0.60
CA VAL A 94 1.30 -1.82 1.99
C VAL A 94 2.77 -1.42 2.15
N HIS A 95 3.69 -2.20 1.58
CA HIS A 95 5.13 -1.94 1.60
C HIS A 95 5.47 -0.61 0.91
N GLU A 96 5.06 -0.47 -0.34
CA GLU A 96 5.38 0.69 -1.17
C GLU A 96 4.71 1.98 -0.67
N SER A 97 3.54 1.89 -0.02
CA SER A 97 2.87 3.06 0.55
C SER A 97 3.70 3.73 1.65
N LEU A 98 4.51 2.96 2.38
CA LEU A 98 5.39 3.52 3.40
C LEU A 98 6.57 4.28 2.77
N HIS A 99 7.14 3.79 1.67
CA HIS A 99 8.12 4.54 0.90
C HIS A 99 7.54 5.85 0.37
N LEU A 100 6.28 5.83 -0.16
CA LEU A 100 5.59 7.06 -0.57
C LEU A 100 5.42 8.02 0.61
N TYR A 101 5.07 7.53 1.79
CA TYR A 101 4.96 8.37 2.99
C TYR A 101 6.28 9.05 3.33
N PHE A 102 7.40 8.34 3.29
CA PHE A 102 8.71 8.94 3.54
C PHE A 102 9.08 9.97 2.47
N LEU A 103 8.78 9.69 1.20
CA LEU A 103 9.01 10.63 0.10
C LEU A 103 8.16 11.91 0.27
N THR A 104 6.86 11.78 0.53
CA THR A 104 5.94 12.92 0.63
C THR A 104 6.17 13.78 1.86
N THR A 105 6.60 13.18 2.97
CA THR A 105 6.94 13.89 4.21
C THR A 105 8.39 14.39 4.25
N ASN A 106 9.18 14.12 3.21
CA ASN A 106 10.61 14.42 3.15
C ASN A 106 11.40 13.85 4.35
N PHE A 107 10.92 12.73 4.89
CA PHE A 107 11.56 12.02 5.98
C PHE A 107 12.63 11.08 5.42
N LYS A 108 13.90 11.43 5.65
CA LYS A 108 15.04 10.67 5.09
C LYS A 108 15.58 9.67 6.09
N LEU A 109 15.58 8.41 5.69
CA LEU A 109 16.22 7.31 6.39
C LEU A 109 17.41 6.77 5.58
N ILE A 110 18.26 5.99 6.25
CA ILE A 110 19.24 5.17 5.54
C ILE A 110 18.48 4.07 4.80
N PRO A 111 18.78 3.78 3.52
CA PRO A 111 18.00 2.86 2.70
C PRO A 111 17.71 1.50 3.35
N ASN A 112 18.69 0.87 3.98
CA ASN A 112 18.46 -0.41 4.66
C ASN A 112 17.51 -0.29 5.85
N VAL A 113 17.52 0.84 6.58
CA VAL A 113 16.61 1.09 7.71
C VAL A 113 15.19 1.30 7.19
N GLU A 114 15.05 2.02 6.08
CA GLU A 114 13.76 2.23 5.41
C GLU A 114 13.15 0.91 4.98
N GLU A 115 13.92 0.03 4.32
CA GLU A 115 13.49 -1.31 3.94
C GLU A 115 13.06 -2.17 5.14
N VAL A 116 13.83 -2.14 6.24
CA VAL A 116 13.44 -2.88 7.46
C VAL A 116 12.08 -2.43 7.97
N ILE A 117 11.85 -1.11 8.01
CA ILE A 117 10.58 -0.56 8.49
C ILE A 117 9.45 -0.91 7.52
N ALA A 118 9.66 -0.84 6.21
CA ALA A 118 8.67 -1.18 5.20
C ALA A 118 8.28 -2.67 5.27
N TYR A 119 9.24 -3.59 5.41
CA TYR A 119 8.95 -5.01 5.60
C TYR A 119 8.31 -5.33 6.97
N GLN A 120 8.61 -4.58 8.03
CA GLN A 120 7.90 -4.70 9.30
C GLN A 120 6.43 -4.30 9.16
N HIS A 121 6.18 -3.20 8.44
CA HIS A 121 4.84 -2.69 8.13
C HIS A 121 4.02 -3.71 7.32
N GLU A 122 4.64 -4.31 6.30
CA GLU A 122 4.08 -5.41 5.51
C GLU A 122 3.78 -6.64 6.39
N LEU A 123 4.73 -7.08 7.21
CA LEU A 123 4.58 -8.24 8.08
C LEU A 123 3.45 -8.07 9.10
N GLU A 124 3.27 -6.86 9.66
CA GLU A 124 2.16 -6.54 10.55
C GLU A 124 0.80 -6.71 9.87
N PHE A 125 0.68 -6.25 8.62
CA PHE A 125 -0.52 -6.45 7.82
C PHE A 125 -0.78 -7.93 7.56
N LEU A 126 0.21 -8.66 7.04
CA LEU A 126 0.08 -10.08 6.72
C LEU A 126 -0.38 -10.92 7.91
N LYS A 127 0.06 -10.59 9.13
CA LYS A 127 -0.37 -11.27 10.37
C LYS A 127 -1.84 -11.02 10.73
N LYS A 128 -2.46 -9.95 10.24
CA LYS A 128 -3.89 -9.64 10.47
C LYS A 128 -4.79 -10.36 9.49
N VAL A 129 -4.25 -10.81 8.35
CA VAL A 129 -5.01 -11.47 7.29
C VAL A 129 -5.14 -12.96 7.59
N PRO A 130 -6.36 -13.51 7.73
CA PRO A 130 -6.53 -14.93 7.94
C PRO A 130 -6.19 -15.72 6.66
N CYS A 131 -5.63 -16.90 6.81
CA CYS A 131 -5.31 -17.80 5.70
C CYS A 131 -4.36 -17.24 4.64
N VAL A 132 -3.51 -16.27 5.03
CA VAL A 132 -2.44 -15.81 4.15
C VAL A 132 -1.41 -16.91 3.93
N ASP A 133 -0.84 -16.96 2.74
CA ASP A 133 0.20 -17.92 2.41
C ASP A 133 1.43 -17.74 3.31
N GLU A 134 1.88 -18.80 3.97
CA GLU A 134 3.00 -18.77 4.91
C GLU A 134 4.29 -18.23 4.29
N TRP A 135 4.50 -18.49 3.00
CA TRP A 135 5.69 -18.02 2.29
C TRP A 135 5.78 -16.47 2.24
N LEU A 136 4.64 -15.75 2.23
CA LEU A 136 4.63 -14.28 2.29
C LEU A 136 5.17 -13.79 3.63
N ILE A 137 4.71 -14.40 4.73
CA ILE A 137 5.18 -14.08 6.09
C ILE A 137 6.67 -14.37 6.22
N GLU A 138 7.11 -15.54 5.75
CA GLU A 138 8.52 -15.91 5.80
C GLU A 138 9.40 -15.03 4.90
N ASN A 139 8.90 -14.63 3.74
CA ASN A 139 9.60 -13.69 2.87
C ASN A 139 9.84 -12.34 3.58
N ALA A 140 8.81 -11.75 4.17
CA ALA A 140 8.93 -10.49 4.90
C ALA A 140 9.93 -10.60 6.07
N LYS A 141 9.88 -11.67 6.87
CA LYS A 141 10.85 -11.93 7.94
C LYS A 141 12.29 -12.05 7.43
N ASN A 142 12.49 -12.76 6.33
CA ASN A 142 13.81 -12.95 5.73
C ASN A 142 14.38 -11.63 5.19
N LYS A 143 13.53 -10.78 4.60
CA LYS A 143 13.91 -9.44 4.14
C LYS A 143 14.29 -8.52 5.30
N ILE A 144 13.52 -8.51 6.39
CA ILE A 144 13.88 -7.80 7.62
C ILE A 144 15.27 -8.23 8.10
N LYS A 145 15.51 -9.55 8.21
CA LYS A 145 16.81 -10.09 8.62
C LYS A 145 17.94 -9.73 7.66
N PHE A 146 17.65 -9.69 6.36
CA PHE A 146 18.65 -9.33 5.35
C PHE A 146 19.10 -7.88 5.48
N TYR A 147 18.15 -6.94 5.54
CA TYR A 147 18.44 -5.51 5.61
C TYR A 147 18.89 -5.02 7.01
N SER A 148 18.65 -5.81 8.07
CA SER A 148 19.13 -5.50 9.43
C SER A 148 20.61 -5.83 9.65
N LYS A 149 21.28 -6.41 8.66
CA LYS A 149 22.72 -6.67 8.78
C LYS A 149 23.50 -5.38 8.63
N PRO A 150 24.56 -5.17 9.46
CA PRO A 150 25.42 -4.02 9.38
C PRO A 150 26.20 -3.97 8.07
#